data_0abf82cc028a3593628110db57181277
#
_entry.id   0abf82cc028a3593628110db57181277
#
_cell.length_a   1.000
_cell.length_b   1.000
_cell.length_c   1.000
_cell.angle_alpha   90.00
_cell.angle_beta   90.00
_cell.angle_gamma   90.00
#
_symmetry.space_group_name_H-M   'P 1'
#
loop_
_entity.id
_entity.type
_entity.pdbx_description
1 polymer ?
#
loop_
_entity_poly.entity_id
_entity_poly.type
_entity_poly.pdbx_seq_one_letter_code
_entity_poly.pdbx_strand_id
1 'polypeptide(L)'
;MKLANLILGIETSCDETAAAVVESSKLIHSSIVSSQVHLHERFGGVVPEIASRAHVDLIVPVVAEALVSSGMEADEIEAVAATTGPGLVGSLLVGVSAAKALATVWGVPFVEVNHLEAHLYASFLEDPNLQLPLIFLLVSGGHTLLVLMEEQGKYRLLGSTLDDAAGEAYDKVARYLGLGYPGGPATDKLALEGDRTAFKYPRSLVQENPETLPEDKRFAFSFSGLKTAVVNHVRSNPDVATEDVVASFQ
;
A
#
# COMPACT_ATOMS: atom_id res chain seq x y z
N MET A 1 -25.91 12.26 15.41
CA MET A 1 -25.28 10.95 15.60
C MET A 1 -24.01 11.21 16.42
N LYS A 2 -23.84 10.58 17.59
CA LYS A 2 -22.58 10.70 18.34
C LYS A 2 -21.49 10.02 17.50
N LEU A 3 -20.39 10.68 17.27
CA LEU A 3 -19.24 10.05 16.61
C LEU A 3 -18.70 8.96 17.55
N ALA A 4 -18.41 7.79 17.01
CA ALA A 4 -17.73 6.72 17.78
C ALA A 4 -16.34 7.21 18.15
N ASN A 5 -15.97 7.10 19.43
CA ASN A 5 -14.66 7.51 19.90
C ASN A 5 -13.64 6.38 19.74
N LEU A 6 -13.99 5.15 20.12
CA LEU A 6 -13.08 4.00 20.11
C LEU A 6 -13.51 3.02 19.00
N ILE A 7 -12.61 2.77 18.05
CA ILE A 7 -12.90 1.99 16.85
C ILE A 7 -11.86 0.88 16.70
N LEU A 8 -12.34 -0.35 16.47
CA LEU A 8 -11.50 -1.44 15.98
C LEU A 8 -11.48 -1.41 14.45
N GLY A 9 -10.31 -1.16 13.85
CA GLY A 9 -10.06 -1.24 12.41
C GLY A 9 -9.43 -2.57 12.01
N ILE A 10 -9.88 -3.15 10.90
CA ILE A 10 -9.38 -4.42 10.34
C ILE A 10 -8.99 -4.23 8.88
N GLU A 11 -7.78 -4.68 8.52
CA GLU A 11 -7.25 -4.62 7.16
C GLU A 11 -6.78 -6.01 6.72
N THR A 12 -7.28 -6.46 5.56
CA THR A 12 -6.92 -7.75 4.93
C THR A 12 -6.93 -7.67 3.40
N SER A 13 -6.68 -6.51 2.81
CA SER A 13 -6.89 -6.31 1.37
C SER A 13 -5.90 -7.04 0.47
N CYS A 14 -4.70 -7.38 0.97
CA CYS A 14 -3.64 -7.99 0.17
C CYS A 14 -2.92 -9.13 0.90
N ASP A 15 -1.73 -8.89 1.42
CA ASP A 15 -0.84 -9.89 2.03
C ASP A 15 -0.43 -9.55 3.48
N GLU A 16 -1.17 -8.66 4.11
CA GLU A 16 -1.00 -8.30 5.50
C GLU A 16 -2.34 -8.39 6.23
N THR A 17 -2.35 -9.12 7.35
CA THR A 17 -3.47 -9.14 8.27
C THR A 17 -3.20 -8.12 9.35
N ALA A 18 -3.99 -7.06 9.43
CA ALA A 18 -3.80 -6.05 10.45
C ALA A 18 -5.08 -5.74 11.22
N ALA A 19 -4.91 -5.38 12.50
CA ALA A 19 -5.95 -4.81 13.33
C ALA A 19 -5.37 -3.71 14.23
N ALA A 20 -6.16 -2.66 14.43
CA ALA A 20 -5.78 -1.52 15.26
C ALA A 20 -6.96 -1.02 16.08
N VAL A 21 -6.69 -0.58 17.31
CA VAL A 21 -7.66 0.16 18.12
C VAL A 21 -7.27 1.64 18.09
N VAL A 22 -8.18 2.47 17.61
CA VAL A 22 -7.96 3.91 17.43
C VAL A 22 -9.04 4.72 18.11
N GLU A 23 -8.67 5.86 18.67
CA GLU A 23 -9.59 6.78 19.34
C GLU A 23 -9.67 8.11 18.59
N SER A 24 -10.90 8.54 18.28
CA SER A 24 -11.22 9.86 17.71
C SER A 24 -10.35 10.23 16.51
N SER A 25 -9.99 9.25 15.68
CA SER A 25 -9.17 9.38 14.47
C SER A 25 -7.76 9.99 14.65
N LYS A 26 -7.24 10.03 15.88
CA LYS A 26 -5.94 10.67 16.18
C LYS A 26 -5.03 9.87 17.10
N LEU A 27 -5.56 9.08 18.01
CA LEU A 27 -4.79 8.31 18.96
C LEU A 27 -4.84 6.83 18.60
N ILE A 28 -3.67 6.27 18.36
CA ILE A 28 -3.50 4.83 18.11
C ILE A 28 -3.18 4.16 19.46
N HIS A 29 -4.12 3.38 19.99
CA HIS A 29 -3.91 2.59 21.20
C HIS A 29 -3.13 1.30 20.92
N SER A 30 -3.42 0.67 19.78
CA SER A 30 -2.68 -0.49 19.28
C SER A 30 -2.69 -0.54 17.75
N SER A 31 -1.65 -1.15 17.17
CA SER A 31 -1.57 -1.46 15.76
C SER A 31 -0.77 -2.75 15.59
N ILE A 32 -1.44 -3.83 15.24
CA ILE A 32 -0.85 -5.16 15.05
C ILE A 32 -0.90 -5.50 13.56
N VAL A 33 0.26 -5.86 13.03
CA VAL A 33 0.41 -6.26 11.62
C VAL A 33 1.09 -7.61 11.55
N SER A 34 0.47 -8.54 10.85
CA SER A 34 1.05 -9.85 10.52
C SER A 34 1.26 -9.95 9.01
N SER A 35 2.52 -9.82 8.58
CA SER A 35 2.90 -9.87 7.17
C SER A 35 3.05 -11.31 6.69
N GLN A 36 2.62 -11.56 5.46
CA GLN A 36 2.68 -12.83 4.77
C GLN A 36 3.82 -12.89 3.74
N VAL A 37 4.73 -11.93 3.73
CA VAL A 37 5.84 -11.83 2.75
C VAL A 37 6.57 -13.17 2.60
N HIS A 38 6.88 -13.85 3.73
CA HIS A 38 7.59 -15.14 3.75
C HIS A 38 6.83 -16.27 3.02
N LEU A 39 5.48 -16.19 2.93
CA LEU A 39 4.67 -17.16 2.19
C LEU A 39 4.73 -16.93 0.68
N HIS A 40 4.96 -15.68 0.28
CA HIS A 40 4.89 -15.23 -1.11
C HIS A 40 6.25 -15.10 -1.78
N GLU A 41 7.31 -14.96 -1.00
CA GLU A 41 8.69 -14.76 -1.46
C GLU A 41 9.11 -15.79 -2.53
N ARG A 42 8.86 -17.07 -2.28
CA ARG A 42 9.18 -18.16 -3.23
C ARG A 42 8.47 -18.07 -4.58
N PHE A 43 7.37 -17.29 -4.65
CA PHE A 43 6.62 -17.08 -5.91
C PHE A 43 6.99 -15.75 -6.56
N GLY A 44 7.78 -14.91 -5.87
CA GLY A 44 8.20 -13.60 -6.33
C GLY A 44 7.03 -12.60 -6.44
N GLY A 45 6.02 -12.74 -5.61
CA GLY A 45 4.85 -11.86 -5.55
C GLY A 45 3.65 -12.55 -4.90
N VAL A 46 2.63 -11.78 -4.58
CA VAL A 46 1.44 -12.24 -3.85
C VAL A 46 0.64 -13.26 -4.66
N VAL A 47 0.30 -14.38 -4.02
CA VAL A 47 -0.58 -15.42 -4.55
C VAL A 47 -1.93 -15.30 -3.85
N PRO A 48 -3.01 -14.87 -4.54
CA PRO A 48 -4.29 -14.51 -3.89
C PRO A 48 -4.91 -15.62 -3.04
N GLU A 49 -4.83 -16.89 -3.48
CA GLU A 49 -5.39 -18.00 -2.73
C GLU A 49 -4.60 -18.28 -1.44
N ILE A 50 -3.28 -18.18 -1.48
CA ILE A 50 -2.43 -18.34 -0.29
C ILE A 50 -2.72 -17.20 0.69
N ALA A 51 -2.80 -15.96 0.21
CA ALA A 51 -3.12 -14.80 1.03
C ALA A 51 -4.46 -14.97 1.75
N SER A 52 -5.51 -15.34 1.02
CA SER A 52 -6.85 -15.53 1.59
C SER A 52 -6.88 -16.59 2.69
N ARG A 53 -6.17 -17.71 2.50
CA ARG A 53 -6.08 -18.78 3.52
C ARG A 53 -5.31 -18.33 4.75
N ALA A 54 -4.20 -17.62 4.57
CA ALA A 54 -3.42 -17.11 5.69
C ALA A 54 -4.21 -16.09 6.53
N HIS A 55 -5.02 -15.24 5.88
CA HIS A 55 -5.91 -14.33 6.62
C HIS A 55 -6.91 -15.08 7.53
N VAL A 56 -7.46 -16.22 7.08
CA VAL A 56 -8.37 -17.02 7.92
C VAL A 56 -7.69 -17.49 9.20
N ASP A 57 -6.43 -17.90 9.11
CA ASP A 57 -5.68 -18.38 10.27
C ASP A 57 -5.24 -17.24 11.19
N LEU A 58 -5.00 -16.04 10.63
CA LEU A 58 -4.39 -14.91 11.33
C LEU A 58 -5.40 -13.91 11.90
N ILE A 59 -6.63 -13.83 11.36
CA ILE A 59 -7.56 -12.75 11.74
C ILE A 59 -7.93 -12.77 13.22
N VAL A 60 -8.17 -13.93 13.80
CA VAL A 60 -8.55 -14.05 15.22
C VAL A 60 -7.38 -13.67 16.14
N PRO A 61 -6.17 -14.27 16.00
CA PRO A 61 -5.05 -13.89 16.87
C PRO A 61 -4.65 -12.41 16.71
N VAL A 62 -4.68 -11.85 15.50
CA VAL A 62 -4.32 -10.43 15.27
C VAL A 62 -5.32 -9.48 15.91
N VAL A 63 -6.61 -9.75 15.81
CA VAL A 63 -7.66 -8.95 16.50
C VAL A 63 -7.56 -9.08 18.01
N ALA A 64 -7.36 -10.29 18.53
CA ALA A 64 -7.19 -10.50 19.96
C ALA A 64 -5.97 -9.75 20.51
N GLU A 65 -4.83 -9.81 19.81
CA GLU A 65 -3.61 -9.08 20.18
C GLU A 65 -3.82 -7.57 20.14
N ALA A 66 -4.55 -7.06 19.15
CA ALA A 66 -4.85 -5.63 19.05
C ALA A 66 -5.66 -5.13 20.25
N LEU A 67 -6.66 -5.89 20.70
CA LEU A 67 -7.45 -5.57 21.90
C LEU A 67 -6.58 -5.64 23.16
N VAL A 68 -5.82 -6.72 23.36
CA VAL A 68 -4.93 -6.87 24.53
C VAL A 68 -3.90 -5.75 24.59
N SER A 69 -3.24 -5.45 23.47
CA SER A 69 -2.19 -4.41 23.39
C SER A 69 -2.73 -2.99 23.56
N SER A 70 -4.01 -2.75 23.24
CA SER A 70 -4.66 -1.46 23.47
C SER A 70 -4.97 -1.19 24.94
N GLY A 71 -5.08 -2.24 25.76
CA GLY A 71 -5.57 -2.16 27.13
C GLY A 71 -7.06 -1.85 27.24
N MET A 72 -7.80 -1.92 26.12
CA MET A 72 -9.24 -1.66 26.06
C MET A 72 -10.03 -2.97 26.05
N GLU A 73 -11.18 -2.95 26.71
CA GLU A 73 -12.09 -4.09 26.71
C GLU A 73 -13.01 -4.05 25.47
N ALA A 74 -13.52 -5.20 25.05
CA ALA A 74 -14.34 -5.30 23.85
C ALA A 74 -15.67 -4.52 23.94
N ASP A 75 -16.19 -4.29 25.13
CA ASP A 75 -17.42 -3.52 25.40
C ASP A 75 -17.19 -2.00 25.36
N GLU A 76 -15.94 -1.55 25.35
CA GLU A 76 -15.58 -0.15 25.14
C GLU A 76 -15.53 0.24 23.66
N ILE A 77 -15.44 -0.75 22.74
CA ILE A 77 -15.43 -0.51 21.29
C ILE A 77 -16.79 0.02 20.83
N GLU A 78 -16.81 1.18 20.24
CA GLU A 78 -18.04 1.87 19.78
C GLU A 78 -18.36 1.62 18.28
N ALA A 79 -17.39 1.13 17.50
CA ALA A 79 -17.58 0.72 16.09
C ALA A 79 -16.52 -0.28 15.65
N VAL A 80 -16.84 -1.11 14.65
CA VAL A 80 -15.88 -1.95 13.95
C VAL A 80 -15.79 -1.52 12.49
N ALA A 81 -14.60 -1.20 12.03
CA ALA A 81 -14.31 -0.80 10.66
C ALA A 81 -13.52 -1.89 9.93
N ALA A 82 -13.77 -2.08 8.64
CA ALA A 82 -12.91 -2.93 7.82
C ALA A 82 -12.80 -2.41 6.39
N THR A 83 -11.66 -2.69 5.77
CA THR A 83 -11.44 -2.44 4.36
C THR A 83 -12.35 -3.33 3.52
N THR A 84 -13.16 -2.69 2.67
CA THR A 84 -14.11 -3.36 1.76
C THR A 84 -13.65 -3.37 0.30
N GLY A 85 -12.59 -2.61 -0.03
CA GLY A 85 -12.00 -2.54 -1.35
C GLY A 85 -11.24 -1.23 -1.60
N PRO A 86 -10.44 -1.18 -2.69
CA PRO A 86 -10.03 -2.31 -3.54
C PRO A 86 -9.10 -3.29 -2.83
N GLY A 87 -8.95 -4.50 -3.41
CA GLY A 87 -8.08 -5.55 -2.89
C GLY A 87 -8.41 -6.93 -3.45
N LEU A 88 -7.72 -7.95 -2.94
CA LEU A 88 -7.97 -9.35 -3.31
C LEU A 88 -9.31 -9.80 -2.71
N VAL A 89 -10.24 -10.22 -3.57
CA VAL A 89 -11.63 -10.52 -3.16
C VAL A 89 -11.71 -11.52 -2.02
N GLY A 90 -10.94 -12.62 -2.08
CA GLY A 90 -10.93 -13.63 -1.01
C GLY A 90 -10.37 -13.10 0.30
N SER A 91 -9.34 -12.26 0.24
CA SER A 91 -8.71 -11.62 1.41
C SER A 91 -9.67 -10.61 2.06
N LEU A 92 -10.26 -9.72 1.26
CA LEU A 92 -11.28 -8.75 1.73
C LEU A 92 -12.46 -9.45 2.42
N LEU A 93 -12.92 -10.58 1.86
CA LEU A 93 -14.04 -11.34 2.42
C LEU A 93 -13.76 -11.82 3.84
N VAL A 94 -12.52 -12.19 4.17
CA VAL A 94 -12.13 -12.63 5.52
C VAL A 94 -12.27 -11.47 6.52
N GLY A 95 -11.64 -10.32 6.24
CA GLY A 95 -11.70 -9.16 7.13
C GLY A 95 -13.11 -8.61 7.31
N VAL A 96 -13.85 -8.45 6.20
CA VAL A 96 -15.23 -7.97 6.23
C VAL A 96 -16.16 -8.91 7.01
N SER A 97 -16.01 -10.24 6.84
CA SER A 97 -16.82 -11.21 7.58
C SER A 97 -16.53 -11.18 9.06
N ALA A 98 -15.25 -11.13 9.45
CA ALA A 98 -14.84 -11.00 10.85
C ALA A 98 -15.36 -9.71 11.48
N ALA A 99 -15.18 -8.57 10.80
CA ALA A 99 -15.63 -7.27 11.28
C ALA A 99 -17.17 -7.22 11.46
N LYS A 100 -17.94 -7.73 10.50
CA LYS A 100 -19.40 -7.79 10.60
C LYS A 100 -19.87 -8.71 11.73
N ALA A 101 -19.18 -9.85 11.93
CA ALA A 101 -19.49 -10.76 13.04
C ALA A 101 -19.24 -10.06 14.40
N LEU A 102 -18.10 -9.42 14.59
CA LEU A 102 -17.77 -8.68 15.79
C LEU A 102 -18.75 -7.54 16.04
N ALA A 103 -19.03 -6.71 15.04
CA ALA A 103 -19.99 -5.61 15.12
C ALA A 103 -21.37 -6.11 15.55
N THR A 104 -21.82 -7.27 15.01
CA THR A 104 -23.11 -7.88 15.35
C THR A 104 -23.12 -8.36 16.79
N VAL A 105 -22.08 -9.05 17.25
CA VAL A 105 -22.00 -9.62 18.61
C VAL A 105 -21.89 -8.52 19.68
N TRP A 106 -21.12 -7.46 19.38
CA TRP A 106 -20.93 -6.32 20.30
C TRP A 106 -22.08 -5.30 20.23
N GLY A 107 -22.98 -5.42 19.24
CA GLY A 107 -24.12 -4.50 19.09
C GLY A 107 -23.69 -3.10 18.66
N VAL A 108 -22.57 -2.97 17.94
CA VAL A 108 -22.01 -1.70 17.46
C VAL A 108 -22.09 -1.59 15.93
N PRO A 109 -22.02 -0.39 15.35
CA PRO A 109 -22.05 -0.21 13.90
C PRO A 109 -20.81 -0.81 13.22
N PHE A 110 -21.03 -1.37 12.02
CA PHE A 110 -19.97 -1.71 11.06
C PHE A 110 -19.74 -0.53 10.11
N VAL A 111 -18.47 -0.19 9.87
CA VAL A 111 -18.05 0.91 8.98
C VAL A 111 -17.23 0.35 7.84
N GLU A 112 -17.67 0.64 6.62
CA GLU A 112 -16.91 0.28 5.41
C GLU A 112 -15.81 1.31 5.15
N VAL A 113 -14.60 0.84 4.85
CA VAL A 113 -13.43 1.69 4.56
C VAL A 113 -12.88 1.35 3.18
N ASN A 114 -12.62 2.39 2.39
CA ASN A 114 -11.89 2.24 1.13
C ASN A 114 -10.38 2.19 1.42
N HIS A 115 -9.70 1.16 0.89
CA HIS A 115 -8.26 0.93 1.09
C HIS A 115 -7.39 2.13 0.70
N LEU A 116 -7.69 2.76 -0.44
CA LEU A 116 -6.92 3.90 -0.93
C LEU A 116 -7.16 5.15 -0.08
N GLU A 117 -8.38 5.36 0.38
CA GLU A 117 -8.69 6.43 1.33
C GLU A 117 -7.97 6.22 2.65
N ALA A 118 -7.92 4.99 3.16
CA ALA A 118 -7.18 4.67 4.39
C ALA A 118 -5.71 5.07 4.29
N HIS A 119 -5.06 4.83 3.15
CA HIS A 119 -3.70 5.30 2.90
C HIS A 119 -3.56 6.84 2.98
N LEU A 120 -4.52 7.60 2.45
CA LEU A 120 -4.49 9.07 2.53
C LEU A 120 -4.65 9.53 3.98
N TYR A 121 -5.56 8.91 4.73
CA TYR A 121 -5.80 9.25 6.13
C TYR A 121 -4.65 8.88 7.07
N ALA A 122 -3.80 7.92 6.73
CA ALA A 122 -2.60 7.59 7.50
C ALA A 122 -1.69 8.81 7.71
N SER A 123 -1.62 9.72 6.73
CA SER A 123 -0.84 10.96 6.85
C SER A 123 -1.34 11.87 7.97
N PHE A 124 -2.65 11.89 8.25
CA PHE A 124 -3.22 12.70 9.35
C PHE A 124 -2.99 12.06 10.73
N LEU A 125 -2.71 10.76 10.78
CA LEU A 125 -2.29 10.09 12.02
C LEU A 125 -0.83 10.45 12.35
N GLU A 126 0.02 10.57 11.32
CA GLU A 126 1.43 10.96 11.46
C GLU A 126 1.57 12.45 11.82
N ASP A 127 0.87 13.32 11.10
CA ASP A 127 0.83 14.76 11.39
C ASP A 127 -0.60 15.28 11.55
N PRO A 128 -1.10 15.41 12.79
CA PRO A 128 -2.45 15.91 13.06
C PRO A 128 -2.67 17.39 12.68
N ASN A 129 -1.60 18.13 12.31
CA ASN A 129 -1.69 19.54 11.95
C ASN A 129 -1.86 19.77 10.44
N LEU A 130 -1.89 18.71 9.64
CA LEU A 130 -2.11 18.82 8.21
C LEU A 130 -3.42 19.56 7.91
N GLN A 131 -3.33 20.54 7.01
CA GLN A 131 -4.45 21.38 6.61
C GLN A 131 -4.84 21.09 5.17
N LEU A 132 -6.13 20.93 4.91
CA LEU A 132 -6.67 20.83 3.56
C LEU A 132 -6.80 22.20 2.89
N PRO A 133 -6.65 22.32 1.55
CA PRO A 133 -6.47 21.23 0.59
C PRO A 133 -5.04 20.67 0.56
N LEU A 134 -4.90 19.37 0.28
CA LEU A 134 -3.62 18.67 0.14
C LEU A 134 -3.54 17.85 -1.14
N ILE A 135 -2.34 17.74 -1.68
CA ILE A 135 -2.04 16.78 -2.76
C ILE A 135 -1.29 15.60 -2.17
N PHE A 136 -1.81 14.42 -2.38
CA PHE A 136 -1.22 13.15 -1.96
C PHE A 136 -0.62 12.43 -3.17
N LEU A 137 0.63 11.99 -3.02
CA LEU A 137 1.23 11.01 -3.90
C LEU A 137 1.18 9.64 -3.21
N LEU A 138 0.26 8.79 -3.64
CA LEU A 138 0.16 7.42 -3.18
C LEU A 138 1.03 6.52 -4.04
N VAL A 139 2.01 5.86 -3.45
CA VAL A 139 2.94 4.94 -4.11
C VAL A 139 2.97 3.62 -3.35
N SER A 140 2.60 2.53 -4.01
CA SER A 140 2.60 1.18 -3.44
C SER A 140 2.94 0.13 -4.49
N GLY A 141 2.92 -1.15 -4.10
CA GLY A 141 3.07 -2.28 -5.03
C GLY A 141 1.97 -2.36 -6.10
N GLY A 142 0.74 -1.93 -5.77
CA GLY A 142 -0.41 -2.02 -6.68
C GLY A 142 -0.89 -0.68 -7.25
N HIS A 143 -0.48 0.45 -6.66
CA HIS A 143 -1.03 1.76 -7.01
C HIS A 143 0.04 2.84 -7.08
N THR A 144 -0.11 3.73 -8.07
CA THR A 144 0.61 5.01 -8.13
C THR A 144 -0.38 6.06 -8.58
N LEU A 145 -0.79 6.92 -7.64
CA LEU A 145 -1.86 7.90 -7.80
C LEU A 145 -1.43 9.27 -7.28
N LEU A 146 -1.84 10.31 -7.98
CA LEU A 146 -1.79 11.68 -7.51
C LEU A 146 -3.22 12.14 -7.22
N VAL A 147 -3.53 12.46 -5.96
CA VAL A 147 -4.88 12.77 -5.50
C VAL A 147 -4.91 14.12 -4.81
N LEU A 148 -5.81 15.00 -5.20
CA LEU A 148 -6.15 16.20 -4.46
C LEU A 148 -7.30 15.89 -3.49
N MET A 149 -7.07 16.12 -2.21
CA MET A 149 -8.12 16.14 -1.19
C MET A 149 -8.45 17.60 -0.88
N GLU A 150 -9.63 18.06 -1.32
CA GLU A 150 -10.08 19.42 -1.11
C GLU A 150 -10.64 19.63 0.29
N GLU A 151 -11.44 18.65 0.74
CA GLU A 151 -12.07 18.55 2.06
C GLU A 151 -12.04 17.08 2.49
N GLN A 152 -12.29 16.79 3.76
CA GLN A 152 -12.42 15.39 4.23
C GLN A 152 -13.52 14.68 3.44
N GLY A 153 -13.17 13.50 2.89
CA GLY A 153 -14.08 12.70 2.06
C GLY A 153 -14.33 13.25 0.65
N LYS A 154 -13.64 14.32 0.22
CA LYS A 154 -13.79 14.92 -1.10
C LYS A 154 -12.48 14.89 -1.88
N TYR A 155 -12.41 13.95 -2.80
CA TYR A 155 -11.20 13.64 -3.56
C TYR A 155 -11.36 13.94 -5.04
N ARG A 156 -10.27 14.38 -5.66
CA ARG A 156 -10.13 14.48 -7.10
C ARG A 156 -8.85 13.77 -7.54
N LEU A 157 -8.99 12.73 -8.33
CA LEU A 157 -7.85 12.07 -8.97
C LEU A 157 -7.26 13.03 -10.01
N LEU A 158 -5.99 13.40 -9.81
CA LEU A 158 -5.25 14.24 -10.75
C LEU A 158 -4.51 13.41 -11.78
N GLY A 159 -3.94 12.28 -11.37
CA GLY A 159 -3.22 11.37 -12.25
C GLY A 159 -3.03 10.00 -11.63
N SER A 160 -2.77 9.03 -12.50
CA SER A 160 -2.47 7.65 -12.12
C SER A 160 -1.42 7.07 -13.05
N THR A 161 -0.85 5.93 -12.67
CA THR A 161 -0.03 5.19 -13.62
C THR A 161 -0.88 4.64 -14.76
N LEU A 162 -0.32 4.71 -15.99
CA LEU A 162 -0.93 4.18 -17.21
C LEU A 162 -0.62 2.69 -17.41
N ASP A 163 0.33 2.17 -16.66
CA ASP A 163 0.84 0.80 -16.80
C ASP A 163 1.24 0.24 -15.42
N ASP A 164 2.46 -0.22 -15.22
CA ASP A 164 2.92 -0.74 -13.93
C ASP A 164 2.84 0.36 -12.85
N ALA A 165 2.47 0.00 -11.62
CA ALA A 165 2.71 0.85 -10.47
C ALA A 165 4.22 0.96 -10.19
N ALA A 166 4.65 2.01 -9.50
CA ALA A 166 6.06 2.20 -9.17
C ALA A 166 6.63 0.99 -8.41
N GLY A 167 5.96 0.54 -7.32
CA GLY A 167 6.39 -0.62 -6.56
C GLY A 167 6.41 -1.91 -7.38
N GLU A 168 5.42 -2.10 -8.27
CA GLU A 168 5.39 -3.22 -9.21
C GLU A 168 6.59 -3.21 -10.17
N ALA A 169 7.00 -2.02 -10.63
CA ALA A 169 8.21 -1.88 -11.46
C ALA A 169 9.48 -2.27 -10.68
N TYR A 170 9.57 -1.85 -9.41
CA TYR A 170 10.66 -2.27 -8.51
C TYR A 170 10.68 -3.78 -8.33
N ASP A 171 9.56 -4.42 -8.02
CA ASP A 171 9.47 -5.86 -7.83
C ASP A 171 9.88 -6.64 -9.09
N LYS A 172 9.45 -6.17 -10.27
CA LYS A 172 9.78 -6.80 -11.55
C LYS A 172 11.27 -6.66 -11.91
N VAL A 173 11.86 -5.49 -11.66
CA VAL A 173 13.29 -5.25 -11.87
C VAL A 173 14.12 -6.07 -10.89
N ALA A 174 13.80 -6.03 -9.59
CA ALA A 174 14.46 -6.79 -8.57
C ALA A 174 14.44 -8.31 -8.85
N ARG A 175 13.27 -8.82 -9.25
CA ARG A 175 13.14 -10.23 -9.67
C ARG A 175 14.03 -10.57 -10.84
N TYR A 176 14.10 -9.71 -11.86
CA TYR A 176 14.96 -9.93 -13.02
C TYR A 176 16.45 -9.96 -12.64
N LEU A 177 16.84 -9.12 -11.68
CA LEU A 177 18.21 -9.03 -11.15
C LEU A 177 18.54 -10.09 -10.08
N GLY A 178 17.56 -10.92 -9.67
CA GLY A 178 17.76 -11.95 -8.65
C GLY A 178 17.85 -11.42 -7.22
N LEU A 179 17.34 -10.20 -6.95
CA LEU A 179 17.43 -9.55 -5.63
C LEU A 179 16.36 -10.03 -4.63
N GLY A 180 15.38 -10.82 -5.09
CA GLY A 180 14.32 -11.37 -4.24
C GLY A 180 13.04 -10.51 -4.22
N TYR A 181 12.21 -10.76 -3.20
CA TYR A 181 10.92 -10.10 -2.96
C TYR A 181 10.77 -9.79 -1.46
N PRO A 182 10.25 -8.62 -1.06
CA PRO A 182 9.81 -7.50 -1.91
C PRO A 182 10.99 -6.74 -2.54
N GLY A 183 10.80 -6.35 -3.81
CA GLY A 183 11.87 -5.78 -4.62
C GLY A 183 12.27 -4.36 -4.24
N GLY A 184 11.32 -3.54 -3.76
CA GLY A 184 11.59 -2.15 -3.35
C GLY A 184 12.70 -2.05 -2.30
N PRO A 185 12.55 -2.65 -1.11
CA PRO A 185 13.57 -2.61 -0.06
C PRO A 185 14.93 -3.22 -0.47
N ALA A 186 14.91 -4.31 -1.25
CA ALA A 186 16.13 -4.94 -1.72
C ALA A 186 16.88 -4.03 -2.71
N THR A 187 16.17 -3.41 -3.63
CA THR A 187 16.73 -2.44 -4.58
C THR A 187 17.28 -1.21 -3.87
N ASP A 188 16.52 -0.62 -2.94
CA ASP A 188 16.91 0.58 -2.19
C ASP A 188 18.22 0.35 -1.41
N LYS A 189 18.31 -0.79 -0.72
CA LYS A 189 19.52 -1.15 0.03
C LYS A 189 20.74 -1.28 -0.88
N LEU A 190 20.60 -1.98 -2.01
CA LEU A 190 21.73 -2.19 -2.92
C LEU A 190 22.12 -0.91 -3.67
N ALA A 191 21.16 -0.04 -3.96
CA ALA A 191 21.40 1.24 -4.62
C ALA A 191 22.32 2.19 -3.83
N LEU A 192 22.44 2.01 -2.51
CA LEU A 192 23.36 2.79 -1.67
C LEU A 192 24.84 2.48 -1.96
N GLU A 193 25.12 1.33 -2.58
CA GLU A 193 26.48 0.87 -2.91
C GLU A 193 26.90 1.27 -4.34
N GLY A 194 25.94 1.71 -5.17
CA GLY A 194 26.15 2.01 -6.59
C GLY A 194 26.22 3.48 -6.95
N ASP A 195 26.66 3.75 -8.18
CA ASP A 195 26.69 5.08 -8.76
C ASP A 195 25.37 5.40 -9.49
N ARG A 196 24.63 6.38 -8.95
CA ARG A 196 23.34 6.86 -9.50
C ARG A 196 23.48 7.49 -10.90
N THR A 197 24.69 7.83 -11.31
CA THR A 197 24.97 8.49 -12.60
C THR A 197 25.59 7.56 -13.64
N ALA A 198 25.85 6.29 -13.28
CA ALA A 198 26.49 5.31 -14.14
C ALA A 198 25.68 5.08 -15.45
N PHE A 199 24.35 5.06 -15.34
CA PHE A 199 23.47 4.82 -16.47
C PHE A 199 22.34 5.83 -16.54
N LYS A 200 21.95 6.23 -17.77
CA LYS A 200 20.84 7.14 -18.01
C LYS A 200 19.64 6.37 -18.56
N TYR A 201 18.70 6.07 -17.71
CA TYR A 201 17.45 5.45 -18.11
C TYR A 201 16.38 6.47 -18.53
N PRO A 202 15.41 6.09 -19.40
CA PRO A 202 14.36 6.99 -19.85
C PRO A 202 13.41 7.32 -18.69
N ARG A 203 12.97 8.58 -18.65
CA ARG A 203 11.90 9.05 -17.77
C ARG A 203 10.66 9.26 -18.61
N SER A 204 9.72 8.32 -18.56
CA SER A 204 8.48 8.38 -19.32
C SER A 204 7.67 9.62 -18.94
N LEU A 205 7.03 10.23 -19.94
CA LEU A 205 6.15 11.41 -19.83
C LEU A 205 6.80 12.71 -19.32
N VAL A 206 7.98 12.67 -18.71
CA VAL A 206 8.68 13.86 -18.21
C VAL A 206 9.28 14.72 -19.32
N GLN A 207 9.56 14.12 -20.50
CA GLN A 207 10.15 14.84 -21.66
C GLN A 207 9.10 15.50 -22.56
N GLU A 208 7.83 15.17 -22.37
CA GLU A 208 6.73 15.76 -23.12
C GLU A 208 6.32 17.07 -22.46
N ASN A 209 6.01 18.09 -23.28
CA ASN A 209 5.46 19.33 -22.74
C ASN A 209 4.08 19.04 -22.13
N PRO A 210 3.87 19.23 -20.79
CA PRO A 210 2.61 18.94 -20.15
C PRO A 210 1.41 19.66 -20.77
N GLU A 211 1.63 20.83 -21.40
CA GLU A 211 0.58 21.59 -22.06
C GLU A 211 0.10 20.95 -23.36
N THR A 212 0.90 20.08 -23.98
CA THR A 212 0.54 19.35 -25.19
C THR A 212 -0.14 18.02 -24.92
N LEU A 213 -0.07 17.53 -23.67
CA LEU A 213 -0.74 16.31 -23.27
C LEU A 213 -2.24 16.54 -23.09
N PRO A 214 -3.09 15.54 -23.40
CA PRO A 214 -4.47 15.52 -22.96
C PRO A 214 -4.58 15.78 -21.46
N GLU A 215 -5.64 16.46 -21.02
CA GLU A 215 -5.79 16.90 -19.62
C GLU A 215 -5.72 15.74 -18.65
N ASP A 216 -6.28 14.59 -18.99
CA ASP A 216 -6.28 13.34 -18.24
C ASP A 216 -4.89 12.68 -18.13
N LYS A 217 -3.91 13.10 -18.94
CA LYS A 217 -2.54 12.56 -18.93
C LYS A 217 -1.49 13.52 -18.38
N ARG A 218 -1.85 14.76 -18.05
CA ARG A 218 -0.89 15.77 -17.57
C ARG A 218 -0.13 15.37 -16.33
N PHE A 219 -0.77 14.60 -15.46
CA PHE A 219 -0.20 14.10 -14.21
C PHE A 219 -0.13 12.58 -14.17
N ALA A 220 -0.15 11.94 -15.34
CA ALA A 220 -0.02 10.49 -15.42
C ALA A 220 1.43 10.04 -15.19
N PHE A 221 1.58 8.81 -14.75
CA PHE A 221 2.87 8.12 -14.60
C PHE A 221 2.95 6.94 -15.56
N SER A 222 4.18 6.51 -15.88
CA SER A 222 4.43 5.28 -16.64
C SER A 222 5.79 4.71 -16.25
N PHE A 223 5.83 3.45 -15.89
CA PHE A 223 7.04 2.76 -15.42
C PHE A 223 7.44 1.55 -16.27
N SER A 224 6.53 1.03 -17.12
CA SER A 224 6.82 -0.14 -17.97
C SER A 224 7.95 0.11 -18.96
N GLY A 225 8.05 1.34 -19.50
CA GLY A 225 9.15 1.73 -20.38
C GLY A 225 10.49 1.75 -19.66
N LEU A 226 10.54 2.31 -18.45
CA LEU A 226 11.72 2.35 -17.59
C LEU A 226 12.17 0.92 -17.24
N LYS A 227 11.28 0.08 -16.74
CA LYS A 227 11.54 -1.34 -16.46
C LYS A 227 12.14 -2.06 -17.67
N THR A 228 11.54 -1.88 -18.85
CA THR A 228 11.97 -2.52 -20.08
C THR A 228 13.38 -2.06 -20.48
N ALA A 229 13.70 -0.79 -20.30
CA ALA A 229 15.02 -0.24 -20.57
C ALA A 229 16.09 -0.89 -19.68
N VAL A 230 15.81 -1.03 -18.38
CA VAL A 230 16.72 -1.71 -17.42
C VAL A 230 16.93 -3.16 -17.82
N VAL A 231 15.87 -3.92 -18.08
CA VAL A 231 15.95 -5.33 -18.47
C VAL A 231 16.77 -5.52 -19.75
N ASN A 232 16.54 -4.67 -20.76
CA ASN A 232 17.28 -4.73 -22.04
C ASN A 232 18.75 -4.35 -21.84
N HIS A 233 19.05 -3.36 -21.00
CA HIS A 233 20.41 -2.95 -20.69
C HIS A 233 21.21 -4.09 -20.07
N VAL A 234 20.68 -4.70 -19.01
CA VAL A 234 21.35 -5.83 -18.33
C VAL A 234 21.51 -7.04 -19.25
N ARG A 235 20.47 -7.34 -20.07
CA ARG A 235 20.54 -8.42 -21.05
C ARG A 235 21.67 -8.22 -22.07
N SER A 236 21.91 -6.97 -22.48
CA SER A 236 22.95 -6.63 -23.45
C SER A 236 24.34 -6.49 -22.84
N ASN A 237 24.41 -6.35 -21.52
CA ASN A 237 25.64 -6.16 -20.76
C ASN A 237 25.63 -7.07 -19.50
N PRO A 238 25.86 -8.39 -19.65
CA PRO A 238 25.74 -9.34 -18.55
C PRO A 238 26.69 -9.09 -17.37
N ASP A 239 27.82 -8.44 -17.64
CA ASP A 239 28.87 -8.17 -16.63
C ASP A 239 28.71 -6.79 -15.97
N VAL A 240 27.58 -6.09 -16.20
CA VAL A 240 27.34 -4.78 -15.58
C VAL A 240 27.18 -4.91 -14.07
N ALA A 241 27.76 -3.97 -13.32
CA ALA A 241 27.59 -3.90 -11.88
C ALA A 241 26.14 -3.70 -11.48
N THR A 242 25.56 -4.66 -10.76
CA THR A 242 24.12 -4.64 -10.41
C THR A 242 23.80 -3.46 -9.50
N GLU A 243 24.69 -3.09 -8.58
CA GLU A 243 24.59 -1.94 -7.70
C GLU A 243 24.43 -0.63 -8.47
N ASP A 244 25.21 -0.45 -9.56
CA ASP A 244 25.13 0.73 -10.42
C ASP A 244 23.82 0.77 -11.23
N VAL A 245 23.36 -0.42 -11.68
CA VAL A 245 22.07 -0.54 -12.39
C VAL A 245 20.92 -0.10 -11.49
N VAL A 246 20.85 -0.61 -10.26
CA VAL A 246 19.75 -0.28 -9.34
C VAL A 246 19.85 1.16 -8.82
N ALA A 247 21.06 1.68 -8.58
CA ALA A 247 21.29 3.05 -8.18
C ALA A 247 20.84 4.04 -9.27
N SER A 248 21.12 3.72 -10.55
CA SER A 248 20.71 4.54 -11.69
C SER A 248 19.21 4.38 -12.04
N PHE A 249 18.60 3.23 -11.70
CA PHE A 249 17.17 2.97 -11.88
C PHE A 249 16.33 3.76 -10.88
N GLN A 250 16.75 3.84 -9.61
CA GLN A 250 16.10 4.57 -8.51
C GLN A 250 16.16 6.09 -8.71
#